data_2168f97dce29af8c0929be226ba43a78
#
_entry.id   2168f97dce29af8c0929be226ba43a78
#
_cell.length_a   1.000
_cell.length_b   1.000
_cell.length_c   1.000
_cell.angle_alpha   90.00
_cell.angle_beta   90.00
_cell.angle_gamma   90.00
#
_symmetry.space_group_name_H-M   'P 1'
#
loop_
_entity.id
_entity.type
_entity.pdbx_description
1 polymer ?
#
loop_
_entity_poly.entity_id
_entity_poly.type
_entity_poly.pdbx_seq_one_letter_code
_entity_poly.pdbx_strand_id
1 'polypeptide(L)'
;MNHRFSPRALARFGRKKVRLGGLPRPLAWMAGFLGGQALGREAPTPPPYPAAVDGHYLTFCAGEAIRFEHLFSPLREELARVEGEIQRLQAAPQPPRPDSLAEAARSHREAAARQSQLGTLAVQRAQLTELLTQAETILAERAVRARGIAQARKAAYRAGASRRLRRPVSLVEGPLPQQWLPLHRREDTEKGLL
;
A
#
# COMPACT_ATOMS: atom_id res chain seq x y z
N MET A 1 -3.98 -20.97 13.78
CA MET A 1 -3.41 -19.82 13.04
C MET A 1 -2.83 -20.31 11.73
N ASN A 2 -3.40 -19.88 10.60
CA ASN A 2 -2.94 -20.27 9.28
C ASN A 2 -1.52 -19.73 9.02
N HIS A 3 -0.54 -20.63 8.79
CA HIS A 3 0.87 -20.31 8.53
C HIS A 3 1.14 -19.37 7.36
N ARG A 4 0.10 -19.00 6.59
CA ARG A 4 0.19 -18.08 5.44
C ARG A 4 0.46 -16.62 5.86
N PHE A 5 0.10 -16.21 7.08
CA PHE A 5 0.17 -14.82 7.57
C PHE A 5 1.22 -14.65 8.68
N SER A 6 2.39 -15.22 8.51
CA SER A 6 3.45 -15.06 9.49
C SER A 6 4.24 -13.77 9.26
N PRO A 7 4.83 -13.15 10.29
CA PRO A 7 5.77 -12.03 10.14
C PRO A 7 6.91 -12.33 9.14
N ARG A 8 7.26 -13.61 8.99
CA ARG A 8 8.24 -14.08 7.98
C ARG A 8 7.74 -13.91 6.55
N ALA A 9 6.44 -14.11 6.29
CA ALA A 9 5.85 -13.90 4.97
C ALA A 9 5.86 -12.42 4.61
N LEU A 10 5.52 -11.54 5.55
CA LEU A 10 5.61 -10.08 5.41
C LEU A 10 7.04 -9.62 5.14
N ALA A 11 8.01 -10.08 5.92
CA ALA A 11 9.42 -9.77 5.71
C ALA A 11 9.91 -10.24 4.34
N ARG A 12 9.46 -11.41 3.87
CA ARG A 12 9.78 -11.93 2.53
C ARG A 12 9.17 -11.07 1.42
N PHE A 13 7.93 -10.60 1.60
CA PHE A 13 7.28 -9.67 0.67
C PHE A 13 8.05 -8.34 0.60
N GLY A 14 8.42 -7.75 1.72
CA GLY A 14 9.19 -6.50 1.77
C GLY A 14 10.59 -6.59 1.16
N ARG A 15 11.27 -7.74 1.27
CA ARG A 15 12.62 -7.96 0.72
C ARG A 15 12.66 -8.19 -0.78
N LYS A 16 11.54 -8.49 -1.43
CA LYS A 16 11.53 -8.63 -2.90
C LYS A 16 12.00 -7.34 -3.56
N LYS A 17 13.03 -7.44 -4.39
CA LYS A 17 13.53 -6.29 -5.16
C LYS A 17 12.41 -5.68 -5.99
N VAL A 18 12.27 -4.37 -5.92
CA VAL A 18 11.41 -3.59 -6.81
C VAL A 18 12.04 -3.61 -8.20
N ARG A 19 11.37 -4.25 -9.15
CA ARG A 19 11.80 -4.30 -10.55
C ARG A 19 10.74 -3.59 -11.39
N LEU A 20 11.07 -2.39 -11.83
CA LEU A 20 10.25 -1.67 -12.82
C LEU A 20 10.63 -2.17 -14.21
N GLY A 21 9.63 -2.53 -15.02
CA GLY A 21 9.79 -2.74 -16.45
C GLY A 21 10.36 -1.48 -17.16
N GLY A 22 10.57 -1.56 -18.46
CA GLY A 22 11.02 -0.44 -19.28
C GLY A 22 12.51 -0.19 -19.26
N LEU A 23 12.92 0.97 -19.78
CA LEU A 23 14.32 1.32 -20.03
C LEU A 23 15.10 1.52 -18.72
N PRO A 24 16.24 0.84 -18.50
CA PRO A 24 17.14 1.17 -17.41
C PRO A 24 17.72 2.57 -17.57
N ARG A 25 18.21 3.16 -16.48
CA ARG A 25 18.69 4.56 -16.45
C ARG A 25 19.64 4.94 -17.59
N PRO A 26 20.68 4.15 -17.97
CA PRO A 26 21.56 4.49 -19.08
C PRO A 26 20.82 4.53 -20.42
N LEU A 27 19.94 3.54 -20.68
CA LEU A 27 19.15 3.50 -21.92
C LEU A 27 18.10 4.62 -21.96
N ALA A 28 17.52 5.02 -20.83
CA ALA A 28 16.64 6.18 -20.74
C ALA A 28 17.38 7.47 -21.12
N TRP A 29 18.63 7.64 -20.67
CA TRP A 29 19.47 8.76 -21.07
C TRP A 29 19.76 8.73 -22.60
N MET A 30 20.14 7.58 -23.15
CA MET A 30 20.38 7.41 -24.58
C MET A 30 19.13 7.70 -25.41
N ALA A 31 17.97 7.20 -24.98
CA ALA A 31 16.68 7.47 -25.63
C ALA A 31 16.36 8.96 -25.63
N GLY A 32 16.63 9.67 -24.53
CA GLY A 32 16.49 11.12 -24.45
C GLY A 32 17.47 11.86 -25.39
N PHE A 33 18.70 11.41 -25.47
CA PHE A 33 19.70 11.99 -26.34
C PHE A 33 19.35 11.79 -27.82
N LEU A 34 18.95 10.59 -28.23
CA LEU A 34 18.57 10.30 -29.61
C LEU A 34 17.24 10.95 -29.99
N GLY A 35 16.24 10.93 -29.08
CA GLY A 35 14.93 11.55 -29.30
C GLY A 35 14.91 13.07 -29.11
N GLY A 36 16.00 13.66 -28.63
CA GLY A 36 16.07 15.09 -28.33
C GLY A 36 15.74 16.01 -29.51
N GLN A 37 16.07 15.62 -30.72
CA GLN A 37 15.75 16.42 -31.93
C GLN A 37 14.24 16.59 -32.15
N ALA A 38 13.44 15.56 -31.84
CA ALA A 38 11.98 15.64 -31.91
C ALA A 38 11.37 16.58 -30.85
N LEU A 39 12.04 16.72 -29.70
CA LEU A 39 11.66 17.60 -28.61
C LEU A 39 12.12 19.05 -28.81
N GLY A 40 12.93 19.30 -29.84
CA GLY A 40 13.48 20.62 -30.14
C GLY A 40 12.51 21.59 -30.81
N ARG A 41 11.39 21.12 -31.32
CA ARG A 41 10.32 21.96 -31.85
C ARG A 41 9.58 22.63 -30.71
N GLU A 42 9.38 23.92 -30.82
CA GLU A 42 8.59 24.68 -29.84
C GLU A 42 7.12 24.22 -29.93
N ALA A 43 6.73 23.33 -29.04
CA ALA A 43 5.35 22.98 -28.84
C ALA A 43 4.74 23.96 -27.81
N PRO A 44 3.48 24.42 -28.00
CA PRO A 44 2.80 25.30 -27.04
C PRO A 44 2.64 24.64 -25.65
N THR A 45 2.66 23.32 -25.60
CA THR A 45 2.64 22.53 -24.35
C THR A 45 3.81 21.55 -24.33
N PRO A 46 4.52 21.42 -23.20
CA PRO A 46 5.60 20.45 -23.09
C PRO A 46 5.07 19.02 -23.35
N PRO A 47 5.75 18.20 -24.14
CA PRO A 47 5.34 16.84 -24.41
C PRO A 47 5.48 15.96 -23.17
N PRO A 48 4.67 14.88 -23.03
CA PRO A 48 4.79 13.92 -21.94
C PRO A 48 6.06 13.07 -22.11
N TYR A 49 6.50 12.44 -21.02
CA TYR A 49 7.53 11.42 -21.09
C TYR A 49 7.06 10.22 -21.91
N PRO A 50 7.97 9.58 -22.68
CA PRO A 50 7.63 8.35 -23.39
C PRO A 50 7.12 7.26 -22.42
N ALA A 51 6.13 6.49 -22.85
CA ALA A 51 5.54 5.42 -22.04
C ALA A 51 6.59 4.42 -21.50
N ALA A 52 7.65 4.15 -22.27
CA ALA A 52 8.75 3.29 -21.83
C ALA A 52 9.54 3.86 -20.62
N VAL A 53 9.43 5.17 -20.34
CA VAL A 53 10.07 5.84 -19.21
C VAL A 53 9.07 6.07 -18.06
N ASP A 54 7.84 6.43 -18.36
CA ASP A 54 6.81 6.85 -17.40
C ASP A 54 5.80 5.74 -17.05
N GLY A 55 5.27 5.03 -18.05
CA GLY A 55 4.14 4.11 -17.87
C GLY A 55 4.39 2.90 -16.96
N HIS A 56 5.64 2.46 -16.85
CA HIS A 56 5.97 1.26 -16.07
C HIS A 56 5.86 1.42 -14.56
N TYR A 57 5.96 2.65 -14.04
CA TYR A 57 5.71 2.90 -12.61
C TYR A 57 4.25 2.62 -12.25
N LEU A 58 3.33 3.10 -13.04
CA LEU A 58 1.88 2.92 -12.83
C LEU A 58 1.48 1.44 -12.92
N THR A 59 1.99 0.74 -13.93
CA THR A 59 1.76 -0.70 -14.09
C THR A 59 2.33 -1.49 -12.92
N PHE A 60 3.52 -1.12 -12.41
CA PHE A 60 4.10 -1.74 -11.22
C PHE A 60 3.20 -1.54 -10.00
N CYS A 61 2.79 -0.31 -9.74
CA CYS A 61 1.91 -0.01 -8.62
C CYS A 61 0.58 -0.78 -8.72
N ALA A 62 -0.06 -0.82 -9.91
CA ALA A 62 -1.27 -1.60 -10.14
C ALA A 62 -1.07 -3.08 -9.79
N GLY A 63 0.00 -3.67 -10.28
CA GLY A 63 0.32 -5.07 -9.99
C GLY A 63 0.60 -5.34 -8.51
N GLU A 64 1.26 -4.41 -7.81
CA GLU A 64 1.54 -4.57 -6.37
C GLU A 64 0.26 -4.43 -5.53
N ALA A 65 -0.66 -3.52 -5.89
CA ALA A 65 -1.94 -3.38 -5.18
C ALA A 65 -2.83 -4.61 -5.37
N ILE A 66 -2.94 -5.15 -6.58
CA ILE A 66 -3.69 -6.39 -6.83
C ILE A 66 -3.10 -7.55 -6.03
N ARG A 67 -1.76 -7.68 -6.00
CA ARG A 67 -1.08 -8.70 -5.20
C ARG A 67 -1.30 -8.51 -3.72
N PHE A 68 -1.26 -7.27 -3.25
CA PHE A 68 -1.53 -6.93 -1.86
C PHE A 68 -2.94 -7.33 -1.47
N GLU A 69 -3.94 -6.93 -2.26
CA GLU A 69 -5.34 -7.28 -2.02
C GLU A 69 -5.54 -8.80 -1.96
N HIS A 70 -5.01 -9.52 -2.94
CA HIS A 70 -5.11 -10.98 -2.97
C HIS A 70 -4.41 -11.68 -1.79
N LEU A 71 -3.29 -11.12 -1.31
CA LEU A 71 -2.55 -11.71 -0.19
C LEU A 71 -3.16 -11.39 1.17
N PHE A 72 -3.81 -10.23 1.33
CA PHE A 72 -4.24 -9.72 2.62
C PHE A 72 -5.76 -9.63 2.80
N SER A 73 -6.57 -9.87 1.75
CA SER A 73 -8.03 -9.95 1.91
C SER A 73 -8.47 -10.99 2.96
N PRO A 74 -7.89 -12.21 3.03
CA PRO A 74 -8.26 -13.16 4.08
C PRO A 74 -7.94 -12.68 5.50
N LEU A 75 -6.92 -11.82 5.66
CA LEU A 75 -6.59 -11.23 6.96
C LEU A 75 -7.63 -10.17 7.37
N ARG A 76 -8.11 -9.38 6.41
CA ARG A 76 -9.20 -8.42 6.64
C ARG A 76 -10.53 -9.11 6.95
N GLU A 77 -10.82 -10.20 6.26
CA GLU A 77 -12.01 -11.03 6.53
C GLU A 77 -11.97 -11.60 7.94
N GLU A 78 -10.81 -12.12 8.35
CA GLU A 78 -10.63 -12.64 9.71
C GLU A 78 -10.73 -11.54 10.76
N LEU A 79 -10.19 -10.35 10.52
CA LEU A 79 -10.36 -9.19 11.39
C LEU A 79 -11.83 -8.82 11.53
N ALA A 80 -12.57 -8.71 10.43
CA ALA A 80 -14.00 -8.42 10.44
C ALA A 80 -14.81 -9.48 11.20
N ARG A 81 -14.44 -10.77 11.06
CA ARG A 81 -15.06 -11.87 11.81
C ARG A 81 -14.83 -11.71 13.32
N VAL A 82 -13.60 -11.44 13.75
CA VAL A 82 -13.25 -11.22 15.15
C VAL A 82 -13.99 -10.01 15.74
N GLU A 83 -14.04 -8.91 14.98
CA GLU A 83 -14.79 -7.71 15.40
C GLU A 83 -16.29 -7.97 15.53
N GLY A 84 -16.88 -8.69 14.59
CA GLY A 84 -18.27 -9.11 14.65
C GLY A 84 -18.58 -10.00 15.86
N GLU A 85 -17.65 -10.88 16.24
CA GLU A 85 -17.79 -11.75 17.42
C GLU A 85 -17.66 -10.95 18.73
N ILE A 86 -16.75 -9.98 18.80
CA ILE A 86 -16.65 -9.04 19.93
C ILE A 86 -17.95 -8.27 20.09
N GLN A 87 -18.50 -7.72 19.01
CA GLN A 87 -19.76 -6.97 19.04
C GLN A 87 -20.92 -7.83 19.51
N ARG A 88 -21.02 -9.09 19.04
CA ARG A 88 -22.06 -10.03 19.49
C ARG A 88 -21.96 -10.32 20.99
N LEU A 89 -20.75 -10.57 21.50
CA LEU A 89 -20.54 -10.81 22.91
C LEU A 89 -20.83 -9.57 23.77
N GLN A 90 -20.53 -8.37 23.28
CA GLN A 90 -20.85 -7.11 23.95
C GLN A 90 -22.35 -6.79 23.96
N ALA A 91 -23.04 -7.06 22.86
CA ALA A 91 -24.47 -6.82 22.71
C ALA A 91 -25.35 -7.87 23.41
N ALA A 92 -24.79 -8.99 23.84
CA ALA A 92 -25.58 -10.04 24.49
C ALA A 92 -26.18 -9.54 25.81
N PRO A 93 -27.50 -9.73 26.03
CA PRO A 93 -28.20 -9.23 27.19
C PRO A 93 -27.58 -9.74 28.49
N GLN A 94 -27.59 -8.88 29.51
CA GLN A 94 -27.19 -9.31 30.85
C GLN A 94 -28.23 -10.29 31.38
N PRO A 95 -27.83 -11.37 32.04
CA PRO A 95 -28.75 -12.29 32.68
C PRO A 95 -29.64 -11.56 33.70
N PRO A 96 -30.92 -11.94 33.83
CA PRO A 96 -31.79 -11.38 34.82
C PRO A 96 -31.20 -11.56 36.22
N ARG A 97 -31.69 -10.75 37.19
CA ARG A 97 -31.25 -10.92 38.60
C ARG A 97 -31.48 -12.35 39.06
N PRO A 98 -30.46 -13.01 39.62
CA PRO A 98 -30.62 -14.38 40.09
C PRO A 98 -31.52 -14.44 41.33
N ASP A 99 -32.48 -15.37 41.29
CA ASP A 99 -33.42 -15.58 42.40
C ASP A 99 -32.85 -16.56 43.44
N SER A 100 -31.74 -17.25 43.14
CA SER A 100 -31.09 -18.19 44.04
C SER A 100 -29.57 -18.06 44.01
N LEU A 101 -28.89 -18.50 45.11
CA LEU A 101 -27.43 -18.57 45.19
C LEU A 101 -26.82 -19.45 44.09
N ALA A 102 -27.50 -20.52 43.70
CA ALA A 102 -27.03 -21.40 42.66
C ALA A 102 -27.08 -20.71 41.27
N GLU A 103 -28.11 -19.91 40.98
CA GLU A 103 -28.22 -19.09 39.76
C GLU A 103 -27.21 -17.95 39.79
N ALA A 104 -26.97 -17.30 40.91
CA ALA A 104 -25.93 -16.28 41.04
C ALA A 104 -24.54 -16.86 40.73
N ALA A 105 -24.23 -18.05 41.19
CA ALA A 105 -22.97 -18.73 40.90
C ALA A 105 -22.83 -19.12 39.43
N ARG A 106 -23.92 -19.53 38.74
CA ARG A 106 -23.91 -19.79 37.28
C ARG A 106 -23.70 -18.52 36.49
N SER A 107 -24.49 -17.49 36.79
CA SER A 107 -24.38 -16.17 36.15
C SER A 107 -22.98 -15.58 36.28
N HIS A 108 -22.35 -15.71 37.44
CA HIS A 108 -20.99 -15.26 37.65
C HIS A 108 -19.96 -16.03 36.81
N ARG A 109 -20.11 -17.37 36.69
CA ARG A 109 -19.23 -18.18 35.85
C ARG A 109 -19.39 -17.84 34.37
N GLU A 110 -20.63 -17.63 33.90
CA GLU A 110 -20.91 -17.23 32.53
C GLU A 110 -20.35 -15.85 32.18
N ALA A 111 -20.48 -14.89 33.11
CA ALA A 111 -19.89 -13.57 32.98
C ALA A 111 -18.34 -13.63 32.94
N ALA A 112 -17.73 -14.43 33.78
CA ALA A 112 -16.27 -14.63 33.78
C ALA A 112 -15.78 -15.30 32.47
N ALA A 113 -16.52 -16.31 32.00
CA ALA A 113 -16.21 -16.97 30.72
C ALA A 113 -16.32 -16.00 29.55
N ARG A 114 -17.39 -15.18 29.52
CA ARG A 114 -17.57 -14.13 28.49
C ARG A 114 -16.42 -13.12 28.52
N GLN A 115 -16.02 -12.67 29.72
CA GLN A 115 -14.92 -11.71 29.85
C GLN A 115 -13.60 -12.31 29.39
N SER A 116 -13.33 -13.56 29.67
CA SER A 116 -12.15 -14.30 29.20
C SER A 116 -12.14 -14.40 27.67
N GLN A 117 -13.29 -14.70 27.05
CA GLN A 117 -13.42 -14.75 25.59
C GLN A 117 -13.17 -13.38 24.96
N LEU A 118 -13.76 -12.31 25.52
CA LEU A 118 -13.53 -10.94 25.06
C LEU A 118 -12.06 -10.55 25.15
N GLY A 119 -11.37 -10.93 26.21
CA GLY A 119 -9.93 -10.71 26.38
C GLY A 119 -9.12 -11.41 25.27
N THR A 120 -9.45 -12.68 24.99
CA THR A 120 -8.77 -13.44 23.92
C THR A 120 -8.99 -12.82 22.53
N LEU A 121 -10.25 -12.46 22.22
CA LEU A 121 -10.58 -11.82 20.95
C LEU A 121 -9.96 -10.44 20.80
N ALA A 122 -9.86 -9.66 21.88
CA ALA A 122 -9.18 -8.36 21.87
C ALA A 122 -7.68 -8.49 21.53
N VAL A 123 -7.00 -9.48 22.10
CA VAL A 123 -5.60 -9.78 21.75
C VAL A 123 -5.47 -10.21 20.29
N GLN A 124 -6.36 -11.09 19.83
CA GLN A 124 -6.37 -11.53 18.44
C GLN A 124 -6.61 -10.36 17.48
N ARG A 125 -7.58 -9.48 17.77
CA ARG A 125 -7.84 -8.27 17.00
C ARG A 125 -6.61 -7.38 16.90
N ALA A 126 -5.93 -7.13 18.04
CA ALA A 126 -4.72 -6.31 18.07
C ALA A 126 -3.61 -6.88 17.19
N GLN A 127 -3.37 -8.20 17.25
CA GLN A 127 -2.37 -8.87 16.40
C GLN A 127 -2.70 -8.78 14.92
N LEU A 128 -3.97 -8.97 14.53
CA LEU A 128 -4.40 -8.87 13.13
C LEU A 128 -4.27 -7.43 12.61
N THR A 129 -4.64 -6.45 13.42
CA THR A 129 -4.52 -5.02 13.07
C THR A 129 -3.05 -4.63 12.89
N GLU A 130 -2.17 -5.07 13.78
CA GLU A 130 -0.74 -4.83 13.67
C GLU A 130 -0.15 -5.43 12.39
N LEU A 131 -0.50 -6.67 12.06
CA LEU A 131 -0.05 -7.32 10.83
C LEU A 131 -0.51 -6.59 9.58
N LEU A 132 -1.76 -6.09 9.54
CA LEU A 132 -2.27 -5.29 8.43
C LEU A 132 -1.52 -3.97 8.30
N THR A 133 -1.31 -3.26 9.40
CA THR A 133 -0.56 -1.99 9.41
C THR A 133 0.87 -2.18 8.92
N GLN A 134 1.55 -3.24 9.36
CA GLN A 134 2.89 -3.59 8.87
C GLN A 134 2.87 -3.90 7.37
N ALA A 135 1.86 -4.62 6.88
CA ALA A 135 1.72 -4.94 5.46
C ALA A 135 1.51 -3.69 4.61
N GLU A 136 0.66 -2.77 5.05
CA GLU A 136 0.42 -1.48 4.38
C GLU A 136 1.68 -0.61 4.35
N THR A 137 2.42 -0.56 5.45
CA THR A 137 3.71 0.16 5.52
C THR A 137 4.71 -0.40 4.50
N ILE A 138 4.84 -1.73 4.42
CA ILE A 138 5.72 -2.38 3.43
C ILE A 138 5.28 -2.04 2.00
N LEU A 139 3.97 -2.03 1.71
CA LEU A 139 3.46 -1.66 0.39
C LEU A 139 3.81 -0.21 0.04
N ALA A 140 3.61 0.72 0.98
CA ALA A 140 3.97 2.13 0.81
C ALA A 140 5.47 2.30 0.55
N GLU A 141 6.34 1.66 1.33
CA GLU A 141 7.80 1.69 1.10
C GLU A 141 8.19 1.16 -0.29
N ARG A 142 7.53 0.11 -0.77
CA ARG A 142 7.78 -0.44 -2.11
C ARG A 142 7.36 0.55 -3.20
N ALA A 143 6.24 1.23 -3.02
CA ALA A 143 5.79 2.29 -3.93
C ALA A 143 6.77 3.47 -3.96
N VAL A 144 7.26 3.92 -2.81
CA VAL A 144 8.30 4.97 -2.71
C VAL A 144 9.58 4.58 -3.43
N ARG A 145 10.08 3.35 -3.23
CA ARG A 145 11.26 2.84 -3.95
C ARG A 145 11.03 2.79 -5.47
N ALA A 146 9.85 2.35 -5.91
CA ALA A 146 9.48 2.33 -7.32
C ALA A 146 9.45 3.73 -7.91
N ARG A 147 8.87 4.71 -7.18
CA ARG A 147 8.85 6.14 -7.56
C ARG A 147 10.25 6.69 -7.72
N GLY A 148 11.15 6.42 -6.78
CA GLY A 148 12.56 6.84 -6.88
C GLY A 148 13.25 6.30 -8.14
N ILE A 149 13.03 5.04 -8.50
CA ILE A 149 13.56 4.45 -9.74
C ILE A 149 12.97 5.15 -10.98
N ALA A 150 11.66 5.39 -11.00
CA ALA A 150 10.98 6.07 -12.12
C ALA A 150 11.49 7.51 -12.27
N GLN A 151 11.60 8.26 -11.18
CA GLN A 151 12.15 9.63 -11.18
C GLN A 151 13.60 9.67 -11.68
N ALA A 152 14.44 8.73 -11.25
CA ALA A 152 15.81 8.64 -11.72
C ALA A 152 15.89 8.38 -13.25
N ARG A 153 14.97 7.59 -13.80
CA ARG A 153 14.86 7.36 -15.25
C ARG A 153 14.41 8.59 -16.00
N LYS A 154 13.38 9.28 -15.49
CA LYS A 154 12.87 10.55 -16.04
C LYS A 154 13.96 11.61 -16.05
N ALA A 155 14.70 11.77 -14.94
CA ALA A 155 15.81 12.68 -14.86
C ALA A 155 16.92 12.34 -15.88
N ALA A 156 17.25 11.06 -16.05
CA ALA A 156 18.23 10.62 -17.04
C ALA A 156 17.77 10.91 -18.47
N TYR A 157 16.52 10.61 -18.82
CA TYR A 157 15.94 10.93 -20.12
C TYR A 157 16.01 12.43 -20.42
N ARG A 158 15.55 13.27 -19.49
CA ARG A 158 15.60 14.72 -19.59
C ARG A 158 17.04 15.24 -19.77
N ALA A 159 17.99 14.70 -19.00
CA ALA A 159 19.39 15.06 -19.11
C ALA A 159 19.98 14.72 -20.49
N GLY A 160 19.64 13.55 -21.06
CA GLY A 160 20.04 13.15 -22.41
C GLY A 160 19.49 14.11 -23.47
N ALA A 161 18.20 14.42 -23.41
CA ALA A 161 17.53 15.36 -24.31
C ALA A 161 18.14 16.78 -24.21
N SER A 162 18.33 17.29 -23.01
CA SER A 162 18.93 18.59 -22.75
C SER A 162 20.37 18.67 -23.28
N ARG A 163 21.14 17.59 -23.13
CA ARG A 163 22.51 17.51 -23.69
C ARG A 163 22.51 17.59 -25.20
N ARG A 164 21.56 16.92 -25.87
CA ARG A 164 21.43 16.94 -27.35
C ARG A 164 21.06 18.31 -27.85
N LEU A 165 20.10 18.97 -27.21
CA LEU A 165 19.58 20.27 -27.62
C LEU A 165 20.43 21.45 -27.14
N ARG A 166 21.40 21.23 -26.26
CA ARG A 166 22.17 22.26 -25.57
C ARG A 166 21.32 23.31 -24.84
N ARG A 167 20.09 22.92 -24.44
CA ARG A 167 19.15 23.76 -23.65
C ARG A 167 18.33 22.87 -22.69
N PRO A 168 17.78 23.43 -21.61
CA PRO A 168 16.87 22.70 -20.74
C PRO A 168 15.64 22.23 -21.50
N VAL A 169 15.17 21.02 -21.21
CA VAL A 169 13.95 20.42 -21.78
C VAL A 169 12.91 20.28 -20.69
N SER A 170 11.73 20.85 -20.92
CA SER A 170 10.55 20.62 -20.09
C SER A 170 9.76 19.44 -20.63
N LEU A 171 9.30 18.57 -19.74
CA LEU A 171 8.44 17.42 -20.04
C LEU A 171 7.37 17.35 -18.96
N VAL A 172 6.15 17.01 -19.35
CA VAL A 172 5.02 16.90 -18.43
C VAL A 172 4.92 15.47 -17.90
N GLU A 173 4.67 15.34 -16.63
CA GLU A 173 4.33 14.05 -16.04
C GLU A 173 2.93 13.63 -16.49
N GLY A 174 2.79 12.37 -16.89
CA GLY A 174 1.48 11.83 -17.26
C GLY A 174 0.52 11.86 -16.06
N PRO A 175 -0.80 11.92 -16.29
CA PRO A 175 -1.79 11.90 -15.22
C PRO A 175 -1.67 10.61 -14.41
N LEU A 176 -1.71 10.74 -13.08
CA LEU A 176 -1.78 9.58 -12.19
C LEU A 176 -3.18 8.97 -12.28
N PRO A 177 -3.33 7.65 -12.41
CA PRO A 177 -4.63 7.01 -12.34
C PRO A 177 -5.30 7.29 -10.99
N GLN A 178 -6.59 7.63 -11.02
CA GLN A 178 -7.36 7.99 -9.81
C GLN A 178 -7.33 6.94 -8.70
N GLN A 179 -7.21 5.67 -9.06
CA GLN A 179 -7.11 4.55 -8.12
C GLN A 179 -5.87 4.58 -7.20
N TRP A 180 -4.89 5.44 -7.52
CA TRP A 180 -3.64 5.61 -6.74
C TRP A 180 -3.67 6.84 -5.82
N LEU A 181 -4.70 7.67 -5.92
CA LEU A 181 -4.89 8.84 -5.07
C LEU A 181 -4.82 8.54 -3.56
N PRO A 182 -5.32 7.39 -3.04
CA PRO A 182 -5.21 7.09 -1.61
C PRO A 182 -3.78 6.94 -1.11
N LEU A 183 -2.89 6.33 -1.90
CA LEU A 183 -1.48 6.14 -1.52
C LEU A 183 -0.71 7.47 -1.55
N HIS A 184 -0.97 8.33 -2.54
CA HIS A 184 -0.36 9.65 -2.62
C HIS A 184 -0.94 10.63 -1.60
N ARG A 185 -2.24 10.57 -1.30
CA ARG A 185 -2.88 11.41 -0.28
C ARG A 185 -2.28 11.21 1.11
N ARG A 186 -1.89 9.97 1.46
CA ARG A 186 -1.21 9.73 2.74
C ARG A 186 0.16 10.41 2.79
N GLU A 187 0.95 10.34 1.71
CA GLU A 187 2.25 11.04 1.65
C GLU A 187 2.12 12.56 1.74
N ASP A 188 1.10 13.14 1.12
CA ASP A 188 0.86 14.59 1.12
C ASP A 188 0.31 15.08 2.47
N THR A 189 -0.51 14.27 3.15
CA THR A 189 -1.04 14.57 4.50
C THR A 189 0.08 14.49 5.56
N GLU A 190 0.99 13.52 5.43
CA GLU A 190 2.14 13.40 6.35
C GLU A 190 3.18 14.53 6.14
N LYS A 191 3.22 15.12 4.96
CA LYS A 191 4.13 16.24 4.65
C LYS A 191 3.53 17.63 4.91
N GLY A 192 2.32 17.70 5.44
CA GLY A 192 1.66 18.97 5.77
C GLY A 192 1.41 19.88 4.55
N LEU A 193 1.28 19.29 3.35
CA LEU A 193 1.01 19.97 2.10
C LEU A 193 -0.50 19.93 1.75
N LEU A 194 -1.33 20.40 2.68
CA LEU A 194 -2.71 20.81 2.42
C LEU A 194 -2.99 22.08 3.23
#